data_6dbb64af040cb5acdf1c5826e184c706
#
_entry.id   6dbb64af040cb5acdf1c5826e184c706
#
_cell.length_a   1.000
_cell.length_b   1.000
_cell.length_c   1.000
_cell.angle_alpha   90.00
_cell.angle_beta   90.00
_cell.angle_gamma   90.00
#
_symmetry.space_group_name_H-M   'P 1'
#
loop_
_entity.id
_entity.type
_entity.pdbx_description
1 polymer ?
#
loop_
_entity_poly.entity_id
_entity_poly.type
_entity_poly.pdbx_seq_one_letter_code
_entity_poly.pdbx_strand_id
1 'polypeptide(L)'
;MVLRQSLIEVLKEKPISRLTIKELCERADINRATFYSHYSDQFDLLKQIESAFIADINSSLDHFVVEAGETNMVQILAKIFEYIAQNSELCHVLLGNNGDIDFQTNIMKIVSERVVFEWQKQKRVDESAAEYIYTYVATGSIGVIRKWLQDDNPKLPQQMAEFVTHLVYKGIETYIA
;
A
#
# COMPACT_ATOMS: atom_id res chain seq x y z
N MET A 1 9.84 18.37 -2.82
CA MET A 1 8.85 18.03 -3.85
C MET A 1 9.49 17.50 -5.13
N VAL A 2 10.46 18.18 -5.74
CA VAL A 2 11.10 17.80 -7.01
C VAL A 2 11.83 16.45 -6.94
N LEU A 3 12.66 16.20 -5.91
CA LEU A 3 13.40 14.94 -5.74
C LEU A 3 12.50 13.72 -5.64
N ARG A 4 11.36 13.84 -4.94
CA ARG A 4 10.38 12.75 -4.84
C ARG A 4 9.83 12.39 -6.23
N GLN A 5 9.43 13.39 -7.01
CA GLN A 5 8.90 13.17 -8.35
C GLN A 5 9.95 12.56 -9.28
N SER A 6 11.18 13.10 -9.26
CA SER A 6 12.29 12.56 -10.07
C SER A 6 12.64 11.11 -9.68
N LEU A 7 12.58 10.76 -8.39
CA LEU A 7 12.78 9.37 -7.95
C LEU A 7 11.67 8.46 -8.48
N ILE A 8 10.40 8.86 -8.38
CA ILE A 8 9.26 8.09 -8.90
C ILE A 8 9.42 7.81 -10.39
N GLU A 9 9.81 8.81 -11.18
CA GLU A 9 10.03 8.66 -12.62
C GLU A 9 11.16 7.66 -12.92
N VAL A 10 12.29 7.74 -12.21
CA VAL A 10 13.39 6.78 -12.41
C VAL A 10 12.99 5.37 -12.03
N LEU A 11 12.25 5.20 -10.94
CA LEU A 11 11.82 3.88 -10.47
C LEU A 11 10.80 3.19 -11.39
N LYS A 12 10.12 3.95 -12.27
CA LYS A 12 9.33 3.35 -13.36
C LYS A 12 10.22 2.67 -14.41
N GLU A 13 11.45 3.15 -14.59
CA GLU A 13 12.36 2.70 -15.64
C GLU A 13 13.31 1.59 -15.15
N LYS A 14 13.77 1.68 -13.88
CA LYS A 14 14.78 0.78 -13.33
C LYS A 14 14.70 0.66 -11.80
N PRO A 15 15.24 -0.43 -11.21
CA PRO A 15 15.29 -0.60 -9.77
C PRO A 15 16.25 0.42 -9.12
N ILE A 16 15.96 0.77 -7.86
CA ILE A 16 16.74 1.76 -7.09
C ILE A 16 18.23 1.43 -6.98
N SER A 17 18.59 0.15 -6.97
CA SER A 17 19.98 -0.31 -6.92
C SER A 17 20.82 0.13 -8.13
N ARG A 18 20.19 0.48 -9.24
CA ARG A 18 20.84 0.99 -10.47
C ARG A 18 20.80 2.51 -10.60
N LEU A 19 20.16 3.21 -9.67
CA LEU A 19 20.10 4.65 -9.65
C LEU A 19 21.35 5.22 -9.01
N THR A 20 21.88 6.30 -9.59
CA THR A 20 22.98 7.09 -9.00
C THR A 20 22.47 8.44 -8.52
N ILE A 21 23.07 8.97 -7.44
CA ILE A 21 22.75 10.33 -6.93
C ILE A 21 22.99 11.39 -8.03
N LYS A 22 24.00 11.17 -8.88
CA LYS A 22 24.27 12.08 -10.01
C LYS A 22 23.06 12.19 -10.92
N GLU A 23 22.56 11.08 -11.39
CA GLU A 23 21.43 11.03 -12.30
C GLU A 23 20.14 11.60 -11.67
N LEU A 24 19.89 11.28 -10.39
CA LEU A 24 18.75 11.83 -9.66
C LEU A 24 18.81 13.34 -9.54
N CYS A 25 20.00 13.90 -9.20
CA CYS A 25 20.19 15.34 -9.09
C CYS A 25 20.07 16.04 -10.46
N GLU A 26 20.58 15.42 -11.53
CA GLU A 26 20.44 15.95 -12.89
C GLU A 26 18.95 16.01 -13.32
N ARG A 27 18.16 14.96 -13.04
CA ARG A 27 16.72 14.97 -13.34
C ARG A 27 15.93 15.97 -12.47
N ALA A 28 16.35 16.15 -11.23
CA ALA A 28 15.70 17.06 -10.29
C ALA A 28 16.15 18.52 -10.44
N ASP A 29 17.11 18.80 -11.32
CA ASP A 29 17.77 20.11 -11.50
C ASP A 29 18.27 20.70 -10.19
N ILE A 30 18.96 19.88 -9.38
CA ILE A 30 19.60 20.30 -8.13
C ILE A 30 21.07 19.88 -8.10
N ASN A 31 21.86 20.55 -7.27
CA ASN A 31 23.23 20.10 -7.03
C ASN A 31 23.28 19.00 -5.95
N ARG A 32 24.37 18.21 -5.95
CA ARG A 32 24.55 17.12 -5.00
C ARG A 32 24.65 17.59 -3.54
N ALA A 33 25.18 18.79 -3.28
CA ALA A 33 25.26 19.33 -1.93
C ALA A 33 23.87 19.56 -1.36
N THR A 34 22.92 20.03 -2.17
CA THR A 34 21.51 20.16 -1.80
C THR A 34 20.88 18.79 -1.51
N PHE A 35 21.18 17.76 -2.31
CA PHE A 35 20.72 16.41 -2.01
C PHE A 35 21.24 15.93 -0.65
N TYR A 36 22.55 15.99 -0.42
CA TYR A 36 23.19 15.50 0.80
C TYR A 36 22.87 16.32 2.06
N SER A 37 22.32 17.52 1.92
CA SER A 37 21.80 18.28 3.08
C SER A 37 20.48 17.70 3.63
N HIS A 38 19.79 16.84 2.88
CA HIS A 38 18.50 16.25 3.25
C HIS A 38 18.51 14.73 3.35
N TYR A 39 19.33 14.04 2.55
CA TYR A 39 19.34 12.60 2.42
C TYR A 39 20.76 12.06 2.38
N SER A 40 21.01 10.93 3.04
CA SER A 40 22.32 10.26 3.01
C SER A 40 22.60 9.58 1.67
N ASP A 41 21.56 8.98 1.07
CA ASP A 41 21.60 8.33 -0.24
C ASP A 41 20.19 8.17 -0.84
N GLN A 42 20.10 7.53 -2.01
CA GLN A 42 18.82 7.28 -2.69
C GLN A 42 17.88 6.34 -1.91
N PHE A 43 18.43 5.45 -1.09
CA PHE A 43 17.63 4.53 -0.28
C PHE A 43 17.00 5.28 0.90
N ASP A 44 17.70 6.22 1.51
CA ASP A 44 17.18 7.10 2.56
C ASP A 44 16.00 7.95 2.02
N LEU A 45 16.14 8.52 0.82
CA LEU A 45 15.05 9.23 0.17
C LEU A 45 13.83 8.31 -0.07
N LEU A 46 14.04 7.10 -0.59
CA LEU A 46 12.96 6.13 -0.78
C LEU A 46 12.28 5.80 0.55
N LYS A 47 13.05 5.49 1.57
CA LYS A 47 12.54 5.16 2.91
C LYS A 47 11.71 6.29 3.52
N GLN A 48 12.08 7.55 3.30
CA GLN A 48 11.28 8.68 3.77
C GLN A 48 9.95 8.79 2.99
N ILE A 49 9.96 8.50 1.68
CA ILE A 49 8.74 8.44 0.86
C ILE A 49 7.82 7.30 1.34
N GLU A 50 8.35 6.13 1.59
CA GLU A 50 7.63 4.97 2.11
C GLU A 50 7.04 5.24 3.50
N SER A 51 7.83 5.87 4.38
CA SER A 51 7.36 6.25 5.73
C SER A 51 6.22 7.28 5.67
N ALA A 52 6.30 8.25 4.77
CA ALA A 52 5.23 9.21 4.55
C ALA A 52 3.96 8.52 4.01
N PHE A 53 4.12 7.59 3.07
CA PHE A 53 2.98 6.80 2.54
C PHE A 53 2.29 6.01 3.65
N ILE A 54 3.05 5.33 4.51
CA ILE A 54 2.51 4.59 5.66
C ILE A 54 1.78 5.54 6.63
N ALA A 55 2.34 6.71 6.91
CA ALA A 55 1.72 7.70 7.78
C ALA A 55 0.38 8.20 7.21
N ASP A 56 0.30 8.46 5.91
CA ASP A 56 -0.91 8.89 5.23
C ASP A 56 -2.00 7.79 5.28
N ILE A 57 -1.63 6.52 5.03
CA ILE A 57 -2.55 5.39 5.16
C ILE A 57 -3.05 5.26 6.59
N ASN A 58 -2.16 5.30 7.59
CA ASN A 58 -2.57 5.23 8.99
C ASN A 58 -3.52 6.37 9.37
N SER A 59 -3.19 7.61 9.00
CA SER A 59 -4.05 8.77 9.25
C SER A 59 -5.43 8.62 8.59
N SER A 60 -5.47 8.06 7.39
CA SER A 60 -6.74 7.78 6.69
C SER A 60 -7.57 6.71 7.39
N LEU A 61 -6.93 5.79 8.11
CA LEU A 61 -7.59 4.69 8.82
C LEU A 61 -7.96 5.05 10.28
N ASP A 62 -7.27 5.99 10.90
CA ASP A 62 -7.48 6.35 12.34
C ASP A 62 -8.86 6.95 12.62
N HIS A 63 -9.52 7.51 11.61
CA HIS A 63 -10.88 8.08 11.74
C HIS A 63 -11.99 7.03 11.64
N PHE A 64 -11.65 5.77 11.34
CA PHE A 64 -12.61 4.68 11.30
C PHE A 64 -12.53 3.87 12.60
N VAL A 65 -13.56 3.99 13.43
CA VAL A 65 -13.82 3.00 14.46
C VAL A 65 -14.18 1.71 13.72
N VAL A 66 -13.33 0.70 13.79
CA VAL A 66 -13.59 -0.59 13.16
C VAL A 66 -14.67 -1.30 13.96
N GLU A 67 -15.93 -0.91 13.74
CA GLU A 67 -17.06 -1.75 14.13
C GLU A 67 -17.10 -2.92 13.14
N ALA A 68 -17.24 -4.13 13.63
CA ALA A 68 -17.25 -5.28 12.74
C ALA A 68 -18.51 -5.28 11.89
N GLY A 69 -18.30 -5.34 10.58
CA GLY A 69 -19.36 -5.50 9.60
C GLY A 69 -18.83 -5.28 8.18
N GLU A 70 -19.46 -5.93 7.23
CA GLU A 70 -19.14 -5.82 5.80
C GLU A 70 -19.20 -4.36 5.31
N THR A 71 -20.19 -3.60 5.77
CA THR A 71 -20.39 -2.19 5.41
C THR A 71 -19.21 -1.32 5.83
N ASN A 72 -18.66 -1.55 7.02
CA ASN A 72 -17.53 -0.78 7.54
C ASN A 72 -16.24 -1.13 6.80
N MET A 73 -16.04 -2.40 6.44
CA MET A 73 -14.94 -2.84 5.62
C MET A 73 -14.96 -2.19 4.23
N VAL A 74 -16.12 -2.11 3.58
CA VAL A 74 -16.26 -1.41 2.31
C VAL A 74 -15.83 0.05 2.42
N GLN A 75 -16.25 0.75 3.48
CA GLN A 75 -15.88 2.16 3.69
C GLN A 75 -14.36 2.34 3.88
N ILE A 76 -13.73 1.49 4.70
CA ILE A 76 -12.29 1.50 4.93
C ILE A 76 -11.54 1.25 3.61
N LEU A 77 -11.90 0.19 2.89
CA LEU A 77 -11.25 -0.15 1.63
C LEU A 77 -11.51 0.91 0.55
N ALA A 78 -12.69 1.54 0.52
CA ALA A 78 -12.98 2.63 -0.41
C ALA A 78 -12.00 3.79 -0.20
N LYS A 79 -11.72 4.19 1.04
CA LYS A 79 -10.73 5.23 1.34
C LYS A 79 -9.31 4.84 0.94
N ILE A 80 -8.93 3.59 1.16
CA ILE A 80 -7.63 3.07 0.70
C ILE A 80 -7.55 3.13 -0.83
N PHE A 81 -8.56 2.67 -1.55
CA PHE A 81 -8.58 2.71 -3.01
C PHE A 81 -8.65 4.15 -3.55
N GLU A 82 -9.37 5.07 -2.88
CA GLU A 82 -9.34 6.51 -3.20
C GLU A 82 -7.93 7.09 -3.07
N TYR A 83 -7.23 6.80 -1.96
CA TYR A 83 -5.86 7.24 -1.75
C TYR A 83 -4.91 6.68 -2.82
N ILE A 84 -5.03 5.40 -3.15
CA ILE A 84 -4.23 4.75 -4.20
C ILE A 84 -4.51 5.42 -5.56
N ALA A 85 -5.76 5.71 -5.89
CA ALA A 85 -6.12 6.39 -7.14
C ALA A 85 -5.51 7.79 -7.24
N GLN A 86 -5.56 8.57 -6.15
CA GLN A 86 -4.99 9.92 -6.08
C GLN A 86 -3.46 9.93 -6.14
N ASN A 87 -2.81 8.83 -5.75
CA ASN A 87 -1.36 8.65 -5.72
C ASN A 87 -0.89 7.52 -6.66
N SER A 88 -1.59 7.32 -7.77
CA SER A 88 -1.42 6.15 -8.65
C SER A 88 0.03 5.95 -9.14
N GLU A 89 0.74 7.02 -9.52
CA GLU A 89 2.14 6.94 -9.95
C GLU A 89 3.07 6.43 -8.86
N LEU A 90 2.91 6.93 -7.63
CA LEU A 90 3.67 6.47 -6.48
C LEU A 90 3.33 5.01 -6.15
N CYS A 91 2.04 4.68 -6.13
CA CYS A 91 1.57 3.31 -5.85
C CYS A 91 2.05 2.31 -6.91
N HIS A 92 2.09 2.72 -8.19
CA HIS A 92 2.67 1.91 -9.27
C HIS A 92 4.13 1.52 -9.00
N VAL A 93 4.91 2.45 -8.47
CA VAL A 93 6.32 2.23 -8.14
C VAL A 93 6.46 1.41 -6.86
N LEU A 94 5.83 1.83 -5.77
CA LEU A 94 6.01 1.19 -4.46
C LEU A 94 5.37 -0.21 -4.38
N LEU A 95 4.19 -0.39 -4.97
CA LEU A 95 3.46 -1.66 -4.94
C LEU A 95 3.69 -2.50 -6.20
N GLY A 96 4.42 -1.97 -7.20
CA GLY A 96 4.74 -2.65 -8.44
C GLY A 96 5.81 -3.73 -8.28
N ASN A 97 6.19 -4.36 -9.41
CA ASN A 97 7.16 -5.46 -9.43
C ASN A 97 8.57 -5.04 -9.02
N ASN A 98 8.93 -3.78 -9.19
CA ASN A 98 10.23 -3.22 -8.81
C ASN A 98 10.22 -2.55 -7.42
N GLY A 99 9.07 -2.54 -6.74
CA GLY A 99 8.94 -1.99 -5.39
C GLY A 99 9.63 -2.87 -4.34
N ASP A 100 9.93 -2.28 -3.19
CA ASP A 100 10.53 -2.97 -2.06
C ASP A 100 9.54 -3.99 -1.48
N ILE A 101 9.95 -5.26 -1.40
CA ILE A 101 9.12 -6.36 -0.89
C ILE A 101 8.84 -6.18 0.60
N ASP A 102 9.82 -5.71 1.36
CA ASP A 102 9.68 -5.50 2.80
C ASP A 102 8.67 -4.36 3.07
N PHE A 103 8.73 -3.28 2.28
CA PHE A 103 7.72 -2.23 2.32
C PHE A 103 6.32 -2.77 2.00
N GLN A 104 6.17 -3.53 0.90
CA GLN A 104 4.89 -4.10 0.50
C GLN A 104 4.32 -5.03 1.58
N THR A 105 5.17 -5.85 2.18
CA THR A 105 4.79 -6.73 3.30
C THR A 105 4.35 -5.93 4.51
N ASN A 106 5.09 -4.87 4.85
CA ASN A 106 4.78 -4.03 6.01
C ASN A 106 3.47 -3.26 5.84
N ILE A 107 3.21 -2.65 4.68
CA ILE A 107 1.95 -1.93 4.44
C ILE A 107 0.74 -2.87 4.49
N MET A 108 0.86 -4.07 3.94
CA MET A 108 -0.22 -5.07 4.01
C MET A 108 -0.44 -5.57 5.44
N LYS A 109 0.65 -5.70 6.21
CA LYS A 109 0.56 -6.04 7.63
C LYS A 109 -0.27 -5.01 8.40
N ILE A 110 0.01 -3.71 8.24
CA ILE A 110 -0.71 -2.62 8.89
C ILE A 110 -2.22 -2.68 8.57
N VAL A 111 -2.59 -2.90 7.32
CA VAL A 111 -3.99 -2.97 6.89
C VAL A 111 -4.67 -4.23 7.41
N SER A 112 -4.02 -5.39 7.25
CA SER A 112 -4.62 -6.68 7.61
C SER A 112 -4.72 -6.89 9.11
N GLU A 113 -3.75 -6.41 9.90
CA GLU A 113 -3.80 -6.53 11.36
C GLU A 113 -5.02 -5.81 11.93
N ARG A 114 -5.40 -4.66 11.39
CA ARG A 114 -6.61 -3.95 11.85
C ARG A 114 -7.88 -4.78 11.60
N VAL A 115 -7.95 -5.45 10.45
CA VAL A 115 -9.10 -6.28 10.07
C VAL A 115 -9.13 -7.59 10.86
N VAL A 116 -8.03 -8.33 10.88
CA VAL A 116 -7.94 -9.64 11.56
C VAL A 116 -8.05 -9.48 13.08
N PHE A 117 -7.45 -8.42 13.64
CA PHE A 117 -7.57 -8.10 15.06
C PHE A 117 -9.02 -7.94 15.51
N GLU A 118 -9.85 -7.23 14.73
CA GLU A 118 -11.26 -7.07 15.04
C GLU A 118 -12.04 -8.40 14.95
N TRP A 119 -11.73 -9.26 14.01
CA TRP A 119 -12.32 -10.59 13.92
C TRP A 119 -11.93 -11.48 15.09
N GLN A 120 -10.65 -11.49 15.49
CA GLN A 120 -10.18 -12.24 16.65
C GLN A 120 -10.82 -11.74 17.94
N LYS A 121 -10.88 -10.42 18.15
CA LYS A 121 -11.50 -9.80 19.32
C LYS A 121 -12.97 -10.21 19.48
N GLN A 122 -13.67 -10.43 18.37
CA GLN A 122 -15.04 -10.89 18.36
C GLN A 122 -15.17 -12.43 18.40
N LYS A 123 -14.06 -13.15 18.60
CA LYS A 123 -14.01 -14.63 18.56
C LYS A 123 -14.61 -15.23 17.28
N ARG A 124 -14.49 -14.51 16.17
CA ARG A 124 -15.03 -14.94 14.87
C ARG A 124 -14.05 -15.81 14.09
N VAL A 125 -12.77 -15.79 14.42
CA VAL A 125 -11.73 -16.56 13.74
C VAL A 125 -10.93 -17.33 14.78
N ASP A 126 -10.77 -18.63 14.54
CA ASP A 126 -9.86 -19.47 15.35
C ASP A 126 -8.40 -18.98 15.17
N GLU A 127 -7.67 -18.95 16.28
CA GLU A 127 -6.27 -18.49 16.30
C GLU A 127 -5.38 -19.27 15.33
N SER A 128 -5.63 -20.57 15.18
CA SER A 128 -4.88 -21.43 14.25
C SER A 128 -5.14 -21.11 12.78
N ALA A 129 -6.32 -20.60 12.43
CA ALA A 129 -6.68 -20.20 11.07
C ALA A 129 -6.29 -18.75 10.73
N ALA A 130 -6.14 -17.89 11.76
CA ALA A 130 -5.94 -16.47 11.59
C ALA A 130 -4.70 -16.13 10.75
N GLU A 131 -3.58 -16.83 10.94
CA GLU A 131 -2.34 -16.61 10.20
C GLU A 131 -2.47 -16.96 8.71
N TYR A 132 -3.17 -18.04 8.39
CA TYR A 132 -3.44 -18.43 7.00
C TYR A 132 -4.38 -17.45 6.31
N ILE A 133 -5.45 -17.03 7.00
CA ILE A 133 -6.39 -16.01 6.50
C ILE A 133 -5.66 -14.70 6.26
N TYR A 134 -4.83 -14.26 7.23
CA TYR A 134 -3.98 -13.08 7.10
C TYR A 134 -3.11 -13.15 5.84
N THR A 135 -2.37 -14.25 5.67
CA THR A 135 -1.47 -14.44 4.52
C THR A 135 -2.23 -14.40 3.20
N TYR A 136 -3.37 -15.07 3.13
CA TYR A 136 -4.23 -15.07 1.94
C TYR A 136 -4.75 -13.68 1.60
N VAL A 137 -5.31 -12.97 2.58
CA VAL A 137 -5.86 -11.63 2.39
C VAL A 137 -4.77 -10.64 1.99
N ALA A 138 -3.61 -10.64 2.68
CA ALA A 138 -2.51 -9.75 2.39
C ALA A 138 -1.95 -9.96 0.97
N THR A 139 -1.63 -11.22 0.63
CA THR A 139 -1.05 -11.55 -0.68
C THR A 139 -2.04 -11.30 -1.81
N GLY A 140 -3.31 -11.70 -1.64
CA GLY A 140 -4.36 -11.48 -2.61
C GLY A 140 -4.65 -10.00 -2.86
N SER A 141 -4.68 -9.20 -1.80
CA SER A 141 -4.95 -7.75 -1.89
C SER A 141 -3.86 -7.02 -2.69
N ILE A 142 -2.57 -7.30 -2.47
CA ILE A 142 -1.48 -6.75 -3.29
C ILE A 142 -1.67 -7.10 -4.76
N GLY A 143 -1.97 -8.36 -5.06
CA GLY A 143 -2.20 -8.82 -6.43
C GLY A 143 -3.35 -8.07 -7.12
N VAL A 144 -4.47 -7.89 -6.41
CA VAL A 144 -5.64 -7.15 -6.90
C VAL A 144 -5.32 -5.67 -7.12
N ILE A 145 -4.61 -5.02 -6.18
CA ILE A 145 -4.20 -3.61 -6.32
C ILE A 145 -3.28 -3.43 -7.52
N ARG A 146 -2.29 -4.30 -7.70
CA ARG A 146 -1.38 -4.26 -8.87
C ARG A 146 -2.14 -4.38 -10.18
N LYS A 147 -3.07 -5.36 -10.27
CA LYS A 147 -3.89 -5.55 -11.44
C LYS A 147 -4.75 -4.33 -11.73
N TRP A 148 -5.38 -3.77 -10.70
CA TRP A 148 -6.22 -2.57 -10.81
C TRP A 148 -5.44 -1.34 -11.29
N LEU A 149 -4.24 -1.13 -10.77
CA LEU A 149 -3.35 -0.04 -11.21
C LEU A 149 -2.90 -0.19 -12.68
N GLN A 150 -2.84 -1.42 -13.20
CA GLN A 150 -2.42 -1.72 -14.58
C GLN A 150 -3.57 -1.71 -15.57
N ASP A 151 -4.81 -1.59 -15.12
CA ASP A 151 -5.97 -1.61 -16.02
C ASP A 151 -6.08 -0.27 -16.77
N ASP A 152 -6.31 -0.34 -18.08
CA ASP A 152 -6.55 0.85 -18.93
C ASP A 152 -7.89 1.53 -18.61
N ASN A 153 -8.85 0.78 -18.07
CA ASN A 153 -10.16 1.27 -17.64
C ASN A 153 -10.50 0.72 -16.25
N PRO A 154 -9.85 1.22 -15.20
CA PRO A 154 -10.00 0.68 -13.86
C PRO A 154 -11.40 0.92 -13.30
N LYS A 155 -11.88 -0.04 -12.51
CA LYS A 155 -13.11 0.15 -11.70
C LYS A 155 -12.94 1.36 -10.78
N LEU A 156 -14.06 1.99 -10.42
CA LEU A 156 -14.04 3.05 -9.41
C LEU A 156 -13.56 2.52 -8.05
N PRO A 157 -12.91 3.36 -7.22
CA PRO A 157 -12.46 2.97 -5.87
C PRO A 157 -13.53 2.27 -5.04
N GLN A 158 -14.75 2.78 -5.03
CA GLN A 158 -15.88 2.19 -4.33
C GLN A 158 -16.21 0.77 -4.84
N GLN A 159 -16.22 0.57 -6.15
CA GLN A 159 -16.48 -0.74 -6.76
C GLN A 159 -15.38 -1.76 -6.43
N MET A 160 -14.12 -1.30 -6.34
CA MET A 160 -13.01 -2.16 -5.93
C MET A 160 -13.11 -2.53 -4.46
N ALA A 161 -13.49 -1.60 -3.60
CA ALA A 161 -13.73 -1.86 -2.18
C ALA A 161 -14.81 -2.93 -1.98
N GLU A 162 -15.96 -2.78 -2.65
CA GLU A 162 -17.04 -3.76 -2.63
C GLU A 162 -16.57 -5.13 -3.14
N PHE A 163 -15.86 -5.15 -4.27
CA PHE A 163 -15.34 -6.39 -4.86
C PHE A 163 -14.39 -7.12 -3.91
N VAL A 164 -13.40 -6.42 -3.34
CA VAL A 164 -12.43 -7.03 -2.41
C VAL A 164 -13.11 -7.47 -1.12
N THR A 165 -14.03 -6.64 -0.57
CA THR A 165 -14.79 -7.00 0.62
C THR A 165 -15.58 -8.30 0.41
N HIS A 166 -16.31 -8.41 -0.70
CA HIS A 166 -17.05 -9.63 -1.02
C HIS A 166 -16.14 -10.85 -1.17
N LEU A 167 -14.99 -10.71 -1.85
CA LEU A 167 -14.03 -11.82 -1.97
C LEU A 167 -13.53 -12.29 -0.61
N VAL A 168 -13.19 -11.35 0.28
CA VAL A 168 -12.68 -11.67 1.61
C VAL A 168 -13.79 -12.31 2.46
N TYR A 169 -14.95 -11.65 2.61
CA TYR A 169 -16.02 -12.15 3.47
C TYR A 169 -16.57 -13.50 3.00
N LYS A 170 -16.84 -13.64 1.70
CA LYS A 170 -17.34 -14.92 1.16
C LYS A 170 -16.30 -16.03 1.22
N GLY A 171 -15.02 -15.69 1.00
CA GLY A 171 -13.93 -16.66 1.08
C GLY A 171 -13.67 -17.19 2.49
N ILE A 172 -13.94 -16.40 3.53
CA ILE A 172 -13.71 -16.77 4.93
C ILE A 172 -14.99 -17.08 5.70
N GLU A 173 -16.17 -17.02 5.07
CA GLU A 173 -17.48 -17.19 5.72
C GLU A 173 -17.58 -18.49 6.55
N THR A 174 -16.95 -19.56 6.08
CA THR A 174 -16.87 -20.85 6.80
C THR A 174 -15.95 -20.83 8.03
N TYR A 175 -15.08 -19.85 8.14
CA TYR A 175 -14.10 -19.72 9.24
C TYR A 175 -14.45 -18.60 10.23
N ILE A 176 -15.54 -17.87 9.97
CA ILE A 176 -16.08 -16.82 10.83
C ILE A 176 -17.35 -17.36 11.48
N ALA A 177 -17.33 -17.55 12.80
CA ALA A 177 -18.48 -18.00 13.58
C ALA A 177 -19.37 -16.83 13.98
#